data_30f986cff9fca4c22616b7ab4b95513c
#
_entry.id   30f986cff9fca4c22616b7ab4b95513c
#
_cell.length_a   1.000
_cell.length_b   1.000
_cell.length_c   1.000
_cell.angle_alpha   90.00
_cell.angle_beta   90.00
_cell.angle_gamma   90.00
#
_symmetry.space_group_name_H-M   'P 1'
#
loop_
_entity.id
_entity.type
_entity.pdbx_description
1 polymer ?
#
loop_
_entity_poly.entity_id
_entity_poly.type
_entity_poly.pdbx_seq_one_letter_code
_entity_poly.pdbx_strand_id
1 'polypeptide(L)'
;MAQHADWIFCLVRTDSSGIKQQGISFLLIDMKTPGVEVKPIITIDGSHEVNMVYLDNVEVPAENLIGEEGAGWSIAKFLLAHERTGIGGIPHLKREIRRLRQITEELPLNEGFLKDDQLFMDKLNKVEIDLLSAEYTELRTLASISAGGHPGPESSILKIGGTDLQQSLSDLYVEALGYYAHPFMSEDDLSLIHI
;
A
#
# COMPACT_ATOMS: atom_id res chain seq x y z
N MET A 1 8.29 -4.50 -6.62
CA MET A 1 8.87 -3.49 -7.57
C MET A 1 10.40 -3.61 -7.73
N ALA A 2 11.02 -4.71 -7.25
CA ALA A 2 12.48 -4.92 -7.37
C ALA A 2 12.97 -4.96 -8.83
N GLN A 3 12.11 -5.38 -9.78
CA GLN A 3 12.42 -5.40 -11.23
C GLN A 3 12.68 -4.01 -11.82
N HIS A 4 12.31 -2.94 -11.13
CA HIS A 4 12.51 -1.55 -11.56
C HIS A 4 13.48 -0.79 -10.66
N ALA A 5 13.97 -1.41 -9.58
CA ALA A 5 14.85 -0.76 -8.63
C ALA A 5 16.31 -0.82 -9.08
N ASP A 6 17.02 0.30 -8.94
CA ASP A 6 18.47 0.34 -9.09
C ASP A 6 19.21 -0.05 -7.81
N TRP A 7 18.58 0.22 -6.65
CA TRP A 7 19.14 -0.05 -5.33
C TRP A 7 18.12 -0.71 -4.42
N ILE A 8 18.61 -1.58 -3.52
CA ILE A 8 17.83 -2.13 -2.41
C ILE A 8 18.55 -1.82 -1.10
N PHE A 9 17.78 -1.43 -0.08
CA PHE A 9 18.30 -1.45 1.28
C PHE A 9 18.06 -2.82 1.91
N CYS A 10 19.03 -3.30 2.66
CA CYS A 10 18.97 -4.63 3.27
C CYS A 10 19.37 -4.55 4.74
N LEU A 11 18.56 -5.14 5.60
CA LEU A 11 18.92 -5.41 6.99
C LEU A 11 19.67 -6.73 7.05
N VAL A 12 20.95 -6.66 7.35
CA VAL A 12 21.84 -7.81 7.38
C VAL A 12 22.35 -8.07 8.78
N ARG A 13 22.62 -9.33 9.10
CA ARG A 13 23.25 -9.70 10.36
C ARG A 13 24.76 -9.68 10.23
N THR A 14 25.38 -8.75 10.91
CA THR A 14 26.86 -8.62 10.95
C THR A 14 27.47 -9.16 12.24
N ASP A 15 26.69 -9.21 13.35
CA ASP A 15 27.12 -9.79 14.61
C ASP A 15 26.04 -10.68 15.22
N SER A 16 26.43 -11.84 15.74
CA SER A 16 25.57 -12.82 16.41
C SER A 16 25.93 -13.03 17.89
N SER A 17 26.89 -12.28 18.41
CA SER A 17 27.44 -12.51 19.76
C SER A 17 26.60 -11.86 20.89
N GLY A 18 25.74 -10.91 20.55
CA GLY A 18 24.99 -10.10 21.52
C GLY A 18 23.46 -10.23 21.41
N ILE A 19 22.78 -9.15 21.80
CA ILE A 19 21.33 -9.01 21.66
C ILE A 19 20.97 -9.01 20.17
N LYS A 20 19.95 -9.77 19.78
CA LYS A 20 19.58 -9.99 18.38
C LYS A 20 19.46 -8.71 17.55
N GLN A 21 18.95 -7.64 18.13
CA GLN A 21 18.75 -6.35 17.44
C GLN A 21 20.04 -5.56 17.23
N GLN A 22 21.03 -5.72 18.12
CA GLN A 22 22.30 -5.01 18.05
C GLN A 22 23.26 -5.53 16.97
N GLY A 23 23.05 -6.78 16.51
CA GLY A 23 23.84 -7.36 15.44
C GLY A 23 23.28 -7.15 14.05
N ILE A 24 22.38 -6.17 13.85
CA ILE A 24 21.75 -5.87 12.57
C ILE A 24 22.33 -4.55 12.03
N SER A 25 22.86 -4.59 10.82
CA SER A 25 23.35 -3.43 10.08
C SER A 25 22.46 -3.12 8.88
N PHE A 26 22.54 -1.92 8.35
CA PHE A 26 21.73 -1.45 7.24
C PHE A 26 22.64 -1.15 6.04
N LEU A 27 22.49 -1.92 4.96
CA LEU A 27 23.31 -1.79 3.76
C LEU A 27 22.49 -1.33 2.57
N LEU A 28 23.10 -0.54 1.68
CA LEU A 28 22.61 -0.27 0.35
C LEU A 28 23.30 -1.19 -0.64
N ILE A 29 22.53 -1.94 -1.43
CA ILE A 29 23.03 -2.90 -2.41
C ILE A 29 22.59 -2.43 -3.79
N ASP A 30 23.55 -2.28 -4.72
CA ASP A 30 23.24 -2.05 -6.14
C ASP A 30 22.64 -3.33 -6.71
N MET A 31 21.46 -3.23 -7.30
CA MET A 31 20.73 -4.37 -7.87
C MET A 31 21.44 -5.02 -9.06
N LYS A 32 22.47 -4.35 -9.61
CA LYS A 32 23.31 -4.87 -10.69
C LYS A 32 24.54 -5.64 -10.19
N THR A 33 24.74 -5.69 -8.87
CA THR A 33 25.90 -6.42 -8.28
C THR A 33 25.79 -7.91 -8.60
N PRO A 34 26.91 -8.56 -8.99
CA PRO A 34 26.95 -10.01 -9.19
C PRO A 34 26.46 -10.76 -7.95
N GLY A 35 25.60 -11.78 -8.14
CA GLY A 35 24.97 -12.54 -7.06
C GLY A 35 23.59 -12.02 -6.65
N VAL A 36 23.13 -10.87 -7.16
CA VAL A 36 21.76 -10.40 -7.01
C VAL A 36 20.91 -11.00 -8.13
N GLU A 37 19.87 -11.75 -7.76
CA GLU A 37 18.90 -12.32 -8.70
C GLU A 37 17.49 -11.91 -8.28
N VAL A 38 16.69 -11.37 -9.22
CA VAL A 38 15.28 -10.98 -9.00
C VAL A 38 14.38 -11.95 -9.75
N LYS A 39 13.46 -12.61 -9.02
CA LYS A 39 12.44 -13.49 -9.61
C LYS A 39 11.05 -12.94 -9.38
N PRO A 40 10.19 -12.92 -10.42
CA PRO A 40 8.82 -12.42 -10.28
C PRO A 40 7.99 -13.34 -9.37
N ILE A 41 7.09 -12.72 -8.60
CA ILE A 41 5.97 -13.40 -7.96
C ILE A 41 4.71 -12.86 -8.63
N ILE A 42 4.01 -13.74 -9.34
CA ILE A 42 2.73 -13.39 -9.94
C ILE A 42 1.65 -13.50 -8.87
N THR A 43 0.95 -12.40 -8.62
CA THR A 43 -0.11 -12.31 -7.63
C THR A 43 -1.43 -12.90 -8.15
N ILE A 44 -2.42 -13.09 -7.29
CA ILE A 44 -3.69 -13.76 -7.63
C ILE A 44 -4.48 -13.04 -8.73
N ASP A 45 -4.27 -11.74 -8.88
CA ASP A 45 -4.85 -10.88 -9.92
C ASP A 45 -4.09 -10.96 -11.26
N GLY A 46 -3.04 -11.78 -11.34
CA GLY A 46 -2.19 -11.92 -12.53
C GLY A 46 -1.10 -10.84 -12.66
N SER A 47 -1.03 -9.87 -11.75
CA SER A 47 -0.04 -8.79 -11.82
C SER A 47 1.34 -9.21 -11.32
N HIS A 48 2.37 -8.46 -11.75
CA HIS A 48 3.76 -8.61 -11.31
C HIS A 48 4.21 -7.37 -10.54
N GLU A 49 3.83 -7.28 -9.28
CA GLU A 49 4.18 -6.15 -8.41
C GLU A 49 5.27 -6.50 -7.39
N VAL A 50 5.33 -7.76 -6.97
CA VAL A 50 6.25 -8.24 -5.95
C VAL A 50 7.24 -9.25 -6.52
N ASN A 51 8.39 -9.40 -5.83
CA ASN A 51 9.48 -10.25 -6.30
C ASN A 51 10.12 -10.98 -5.13
N MET A 52 10.74 -12.11 -5.44
CA MET A 52 11.81 -12.67 -4.63
C MET A 52 13.14 -12.05 -5.05
N VAL A 53 13.94 -11.62 -4.09
CA VAL A 53 15.31 -11.15 -4.33
C VAL A 53 16.26 -12.12 -3.63
N TYR A 54 17.13 -12.73 -4.41
CA TYR A 54 18.17 -13.62 -3.92
C TYR A 54 19.48 -12.85 -3.87
N LEU A 55 20.24 -13.06 -2.80
CA LEU A 55 21.55 -12.46 -2.58
C LEU A 55 22.52 -13.61 -2.28
N ASP A 56 23.29 -14.01 -3.28
CA ASP A 56 24.25 -15.12 -3.14
C ASP A 56 25.68 -14.60 -3.33
N ASN A 57 26.45 -14.62 -2.24
CA ASN A 57 27.83 -14.12 -2.21
C ASN A 57 28.00 -12.70 -2.80
N VAL A 58 27.03 -11.83 -2.51
CA VAL A 58 27.05 -10.44 -2.98
C VAL A 58 28.07 -9.64 -2.19
N GLU A 59 29.05 -9.08 -2.89
CA GLU A 59 30.05 -8.20 -2.31
C GLU A 59 29.57 -6.75 -2.33
N VAL A 60 29.44 -6.14 -1.15
CA VAL A 60 28.96 -4.77 -0.98
C VAL A 60 30.10 -3.90 -0.46
N PRO A 61 30.42 -2.75 -1.09
CA PRO A 61 31.40 -1.81 -0.58
C PRO A 61 31.06 -1.35 0.83
N ALA A 62 32.09 -1.23 1.70
CA ALA A 62 31.88 -0.82 3.09
C ALA A 62 31.28 0.59 3.23
N GLU A 63 31.46 1.45 2.25
CA GLU A 63 30.89 2.80 2.16
C GLU A 63 29.37 2.80 1.98
N ASN A 64 28.79 1.67 1.57
CA ASN A 64 27.35 1.50 1.44
C ASN A 64 26.68 1.13 2.76
N LEU A 65 27.42 1.04 3.86
CA LEU A 65 26.89 0.92 5.21
C LEU A 65 26.24 2.24 5.63
N ILE A 66 24.98 2.19 5.97
CA ILE A 66 24.25 3.36 6.48
C ILE A 66 24.34 3.39 7.99
N GLY A 67 24.92 4.48 8.52
CA GLY A 67 25.22 4.64 9.93
C GLY A 67 26.40 3.76 10.39
N GLU A 68 26.33 3.31 11.63
CA GLU A 68 27.36 2.44 12.23
C GLU A 68 26.95 0.95 12.12
N GLU A 69 27.92 0.06 12.16
CA GLU A 69 27.67 -1.36 12.28
C GLU A 69 26.84 -1.67 13.52
N GLY A 70 25.81 -2.48 13.39
CA GLY A 70 24.90 -2.81 14.47
C GLY A 70 23.77 -1.79 14.71
N ALA A 71 23.76 -0.64 14.01
CA ALA A 71 22.72 0.41 14.16
C ALA A 71 21.46 0.17 13.28
N GLY A 72 21.47 -0.84 12.44
CA GLY A 72 20.42 -1.08 11.42
C GLY A 72 19.01 -1.20 11.99
N TRP A 73 18.85 -1.80 13.17
CA TRP A 73 17.54 -1.89 13.82
C TRP A 73 16.95 -0.53 14.19
N SER A 74 17.78 0.40 14.66
CA SER A 74 17.34 1.76 15.00
C SER A 74 16.96 2.55 13.74
N ILE A 75 17.72 2.39 12.66
CA ILE A 75 17.44 2.99 11.35
C ILE A 75 16.10 2.43 10.79
N ALA A 76 15.90 1.12 10.86
CA ALA A 76 14.65 0.49 10.42
C ALA A 76 13.44 1.00 11.21
N LYS A 77 13.54 1.14 12.52
CA LYS A 77 12.45 1.70 13.35
C LYS A 77 12.13 3.15 12.97
N PHE A 78 13.15 3.95 12.71
CA PHE A 78 12.96 5.32 12.26
C PHE A 78 12.22 5.36 10.92
N LEU A 79 12.69 4.61 9.92
CA LEU A 79 12.07 4.52 8.60
C LEU A 79 10.59 4.10 8.69
N LEU A 80 10.32 2.99 9.39
CA LEU A 80 8.96 2.45 9.54
C LEU A 80 8.02 3.39 10.28
N ALA A 81 8.53 4.20 11.23
CA ALA A 81 7.70 5.18 11.92
C ALA A 81 7.22 6.29 10.97
N HIS A 82 8.07 6.73 10.05
CA HIS A 82 7.75 7.79 9.09
C HIS A 82 6.91 7.27 7.91
N GLU A 83 7.15 6.05 7.46
CA GLU A 83 6.38 5.43 6.38
C GLU A 83 4.88 5.31 6.71
N ARG A 84 4.55 5.11 7.98
CA ARG A 84 3.15 4.90 8.42
C ARG A 84 2.24 6.12 8.26
N THR A 85 2.76 7.30 8.04
CA THR A 85 1.97 8.54 7.97
C THR A 85 1.11 8.65 6.70
N GLY A 86 1.50 8.01 5.60
CA GLY A 86 0.74 8.01 4.33
C GLY A 86 0.02 6.68 4.01
N ILE A 87 0.08 5.71 4.92
CA ILE A 87 -0.34 4.33 4.65
C ILE A 87 -1.88 4.16 4.54
N GLY A 88 -2.66 5.13 5.02
CA GLY A 88 -4.13 5.12 4.95
C GLY A 88 -4.69 5.23 3.54
N GLY A 89 -3.89 5.68 2.56
CA GLY A 89 -4.30 5.78 1.16
C GLY A 89 -5.45 6.75 0.89
N ILE A 90 -5.69 7.71 1.79
CA ILE A 90 -6.85 8.63 1.75
C ILE A 90 -7.05 9.31 0.38
N PRO A 91 -6.02 9.86 -0.29
CA PRO A 91 -6.21 10.47 -1.61
C PRO A 91 -6.68 9.50 -2.69
N HIS A 92 -6.23 8.25 -2.63
CA HIS A 92 -6.66 7.19 -3.54
C HIS A 92 -8.13 6.84 -3.27
N LEU A 93 -8.50 6.57 -2.03
CA LEU A 93 -9.88 6.26 -1.63
C LEU A 93 -10.86 7.37 -2.03
N LYS A 94 -10.47 8.64 -1.88
CA LYS A 94 -11.29 9.79 -2.34
C LYS A 94 -11.54 9.78 -3.85
N ARG A 95 -10.57 9.35 -4.65
CA ARG A 95 -10.76 9.22 -6.10
C ARG A 95 -11.71 8.08 -6.45
N GLU A 96 -11.51 6.93 -5.81
CA GLU A 96 -12.34 5.74 -6.06
C GLU A 96 -13.80 5.95 -5.64
N ILE A 97 -14.04 6.59 -4.49
CA ILE A 97 -15.42 6.94 -4.08
C ILE A 97 -16.08 7.87 -5.11
N ARG A 98 -15.37 8.90 -5.59
CA ARG A 98 -15.91 9.79 -6.62
C ARG A 98 -16.24 9.03 -7.91
N ARG A 99 -15.37 8.09 -8.30
CA ARG A 99 -15.61 7.24 -9.47
C ARG A 99 -16.84 6.36 -9.26
N LEU A 100 -16.97 5.73 -8.09
CA LEU A 100 -18.13 4.90 -7.80
C LEU A 100 -19.43 5.72 -7.79
N ARG A 101 -19.42 6.95 -7.27
CA ARG A 101 -20.57 7.85 -7.37
C ARG A 101 -20.97 8.16 -8.81
N GLN A 102 -20.00 8.42 -9.69
CA GLN A 102 -20.29 8.61 -11.11
C GLN A 102 -20.92 7.35 -11.71
N ILE A 103 -20.39 6.18 -11.39
CA ILE A 103 -20.97 4.91 -11.83
C ILE A 103 -22.43 4.77 -11.35
N THR A 104 -22.75 5.16 -10.12
CA THR A 104 -24.14 5.06 -9.63
C THR A 104 -25.13 5.93 -10.43
N GLU A 105 -24.66 7.02 -11.02
CA GLU A 105 -25.48 7.91 -11.83
C GLU A 105 -25.78 7.35 -13.23
N GLU A 106 -24.90 6.49 -13.73
CA GLU A 106 -24.93 5.99 -15.10
C GLU A 106 -25.37 4.51 -15.20
N LEU A 107 -25.19 3.74 -14.12
CA LEU A 107 -25.49 2.31 -14.09
C LEU A 107 -27.00 2.06 -13.97
N PRO A 108 -27.64 1.47 -15.01
CA PRO A 108 -29.08 1.18 -14.96
C PRO A 108 -29.40 0.13 -13.91
N LEU A 109 -30.47 0.36 -13.15
CA LEU A 109 -31.03 -0.61 -12.22
C LEU A 109 -32.56 -0.53 -12.26
N ASN A 110 -33.23 -1.61 -12.67
CA ASN A 110 -34.68 -1.66 -12.88
C ASN A 110 -35.18 -0.54 -13.83
N GLU A 111 -36.11 0.32 -13.35
CA GLU A 111 -36.66 1.46 -14.09
C GLU A 111 -35.87 2.77 -13.89
N GLY A 112 -34.77 2.73 -13.10
CA GLY A 112 -33.94 3.88 -12.76
C GLY A 112 -32.46 3.58 -12.87
N PHE A 113 -31.69 4.18 -11.97
CA PHE A 113 -30.25 4.02 -11.86
C PHE A 113 -29.87 3.53 -10.46
N LEU A 114 -28.64 3.02 -10.31
CA LEU A 114 -28.15 2.54 -9.02
C LEU A 114 -28.21 3.61 -7.91
N LYS A 115 -28.07 4.88 -8.26
CA LYS A 115 -28.24 6.01 -7.32
C LYS A 115 -29.64 6.07 -6.65
N ASP A 116 -30.63 5.43 -7.27
CA ASP A 116 -32.00 5.41 -6.75
C ASP A 116 -32.22 4.26 -5.76
N ASP A 117 -31.24 3.35 -5.63
CA ASP A 117 -31.23 2.29 -4.61
C ASP A 117 -30.74 2.86 -3.27
N GLN A 118 -31.70 3.08 -2.36
CA GLN A 118 -31.41 3.65 -1.06
C GLN A 118 -30.45 2.79 -0.23
N LEU A 119 -30.56 1.46 -0.30
CA LEU A 119 -29.72 0.55 0.47
C LEU A 119 -28.27 0.61 0.02
N PHE A 120 -28.02 0.66 -1.29
CA PHE A 120 -26.69 0.82 -1.84
C PHE A 120 -26.10 2.19 -1.47
N MET A 121 -26.90 3.25 -1.63
CA MET A 121 -26.44 4.61 -1.33
C MET A 121 -26.16 4.83 0.15
N ASP A 122 -26.88 4.19 1.06
CA ASP A 122 -26.60 4.24 2.50
C ASP A 122 -25.24 3.61 2.83
N LYS A 123 -24.89 2.48 2.17
CA LYS A 123 -23.57 1.86 2.33
C LYS A 123 -22.46 2.77 1.80
N LEU A 124 -22.65 3.36 0.62
CA LEU A 124 -21.68 4.29 0.04
C LEU A 124 -21.49 5.53 0.91
N ASN A 125 -22.57 6.11 1.40
CA ASN A 125 -22.53 7.24 2.32
C ASN A 125 -21.78 6.90 3.62
N LYS A 126 -21.97 5.69 4.14
CA LYS A 126 -21.23 5.22 5.32
C LYS A 126 -19.73 5.20 5.06
N VAL A 127 -19.29 4.64 3.93
CA VAL A 127 -17.86 4.61 3.55
C VAL A 127 -17.29 6.03 3.42
N GLU A 128 -18.05 6.97 2.88
CA GLU A 128 -17.64 8.38 2.80
C GLU A 128 -17.48 9.03 4.17
N ILE A 129 -18.38 8.76 5.10
CA ILE A 129 -18.29 9.27 6.48
C ILE A 129 -17.06 8.70 7.18
N ASP A 130 -16.83 7.39 7.03
CA ASP A 130 -15.68 6.72 7.62
C ASP A 130 -14.36 7.25 7.01
N LEU A 131 -14.34 7.51 5.70
CA LEU A 131 -13.20 8.13 5.02
C LEU A 131 -12.92 9.55 5.52
N LEU A 132 -13.96 10.36 5.71
CA LEU A 132 -13.82 11.70 6.26
C LEU A 132 -13.22 11.67 7.68
N SER A 133 -13.65 10.73 8.51
CA SER A 133 -13.07 10.49 9.85
C SER A 133 -11.58 10.12 9.79
N ALA A 134 -11.22 9.23 8.86
CA ALA A 134 -9.83 8.83 8.62
C ALA A 134 -8.99 10.01 8.12
N GLU A 135 -9.49 10.84 7.22
CA GLU A 135 -8.82 12.04 6.72
C GLU A 135 -8.50 13.03 7.85
N TYR A 136 -9.47 13.33 8.71
CA TYR A 136 -9.22 14.23 9.85
C TYR A 136 -8.20 13.64 10.83
N THR A 137 -8.17 12.33 11.01
CA THR A 137 -7.17 11.65 11.82
C THR A 137 -5.77 11.78 11.21
N GLU A 138 -5.64 11.60 9.88
CA GLU A 138 -4.39 11.82 9.14
C GLU A 138 -3.90 13.26 9.26
N LEU A 139 -4.78 14.24 9.03
CA LEU A 139 -4.44 15.67 9.12
C LEU A 139 -4.00 16.07 10.53
N ARG A 140 -4.63 15.54 11.58
CA ARG A 140 -4.21 15.76 12.97
C ARG A 140 -2.83 15.17 13.24
N THR A 141 -2.56 13.97 12.74
CA THR A 141 -1.24 13.31 12.86
C THR A 141 -0.16 14.13 12.16
N LEU A 142 -0.42 14.58 10.93
CA LEU A 142 0.51 15.42 10.16
C LEU A 142 0.76 16.77 10.86
N ALA A 143 -0.29 17.41 11.40
CA ALA A 143 -0.14 18.65 12.15
C ALA A 143 0.72 18.46 13.41
N SER A 144 0.53 17.35 14.13
CA SER A 144 1.37 17.02 15.30
C SER A 144 2.84 16.82 14.93
N ILE A 145 3.12 16.12 13.84
CA ILE A 145 4.48 15.90 13.33
C ILE A 145 5.11 17.23 12.90
N SER A 146 4.36 18.08 12.19
CA SER A 146 4.82 19.40 11.75
C SER A 146 5.15 20.33 12.93
N ALA A 147 4.52 20.11 14.08
CA ALA A 147 4.82 20.82 15.33
C ALA A 147 5.99 20.22 16.13
N GLY A 148 6.74 19.28 15.55
CA GLY A 148 7.90 18.63 16.17
C GLY A 148 7.57 17.37 16.98
N GLY A 149 6.33 16.86 16.90
CA GLY A 149 5.94 15.57 17.48
C GLY A 149 6.46 14.37 16.67
N HIS A 150 6.21 13.18 17.19
CA HIS A 150 6.52 11.94 16.51
C HIS A 150 5.24 11.17 16.19
N PRO A 151 5.23 10.35 15.11
CA PRO A 151 4.09 9.47 14.82
C PRO A 151 3.78 8.56 16.01
N GLY A 152 2.56 8.63 16.50
CA GLY A 152 2.07 7.85 17.63
C GLY A 152 1.26 6.61 17.18
N PRO A 153 0.52 5.97 18.10
CA PRO A 153 -0.32 4.80 17.82
C PRO A 153 -1.45 5.09 16.83
N GLU A 154 -1.84 6.35 16.64
CA GLU A 154 -2.82 6.79 15.65
C GLU A 154 -2.45 6.40 14.22
N SER A 155 -1.15 6.30 13.91
CA SER A 155 -0.68 5.81 12.60
C SER A 155 -1.08 4.35 12.34
N SER A 156 -1.21 3.53 13.38
CA SER A 156 -1.71 2.16 13.27
C SER A 156 -3.23 2.13 13.04
N ILE A 157 -3.97 3.06 13.65
CA ILE A 157 -5.41 3.23 13.41
C ILE A 157 -5.66 3.61 11.96
N LEU A 158 -4.86 4.54 11.40
CA LEU A 158 -4.95 4.96 10.01
C LEU A 158 -4.68 3.79 9.05
N LYS A 159 -3.70 2.93 9.35
CA LYS A 159 -3.44 1.75 8.53
C LYS A 159 -4.63 0.79 8.52
N ILE A 160 -5.15 0.43 9.68
CA ILE A 160 -6.28 -0.49 9.79
C ILE A 160 -7.50 0.11 9.11
N GLY A 161 -7.89 1.33 9.48
CA GLY A 161 -9.06 2.01 8.93
C GLY A 161 -8.97 2.22 7.42
N GLY A 162 -7.79 2.59 6.90
CA GLY A 162 -7.57 2.72 5.46
C GLY A 162 -7.73 1.38 4.71
N THR A 163 -7.24 0.28 5.30
CA THR A 163 -7.41 -1.06 4.73
C THR A 163 -8.89 -1.50 4.74
N ASP A 164 -9.59 -1.28 5.85
CA ASP A 164 -11.02 -1.60 5.98
C ASP A 164 -11.87 -0.80 4.98
N LEU A 165 -11.55 0.49 4.81
CA LEU A 165 -12.19 1.36 3.82
C LEU A 165 -11.95 0.87 2.39
N GLN A 166 -10.72 0.46 2.07
CA GLN A 166 -10.39 -0.08 0.75
C GLN A 166 -11.17 -1.35 0.45
N GLN A 167 -11.26 -2.27 1.42
CA GLN A 167 -12.06 -3.49 1.28
C GLN A 167 -13.54 -3.18 1.11
N SER A 168 -14.11 -2.32 1.98
CA SER A 168 -15.51 -1.92 1.89
C SER A 168 -15.84 -1.27 0.54
N LEU A 169 -14.93 -0.48 0.00
CA LEU A 169 -15.11 0.15 -1.31
C LEU A 169 -15.03 -0.88 -2.44
N SER A 170 -14.11 -1.85 -2.35
CA SER A 170 -14.02 -2.96 -3.31
C SER A 170 -15.30 -3.80 -3.31
N ASP A 171 -15.86 -4.09 -2.13
CA ASP A 171 -17.15 -4.81 -2.00
C ASP A 171 -18.29 -4.03 -2.67
N LEU A 172 -18.32 -2.70 -2.53
CA LEU A 172 -19.32 -1.86 -3.19
C LEU A 172 -19.18 -1.87 -4.72
N TYR A 173 -17.95 -1.91 -5.26
CA TYR A 173 -17.76 -2.08 -6.69
C TYR A 173 -18.29 -3.42 -7.18
N VAL A 174 -18.01 -4.50 -6.46
CA VAL A 174 -18.54 -5.84 -6.79
C VAL A 174 -20.06 -5.85 -6.71
N GLU A 175 -20.66 -5.25 -5.68
CA GLU A 175 -22.11 -5.15 -5.52
C GLU A 175 -22.74 -4.33 -6.65
N ALA A 176 -22.14 -3.19 -7.02
CA ALA A 176 -22.62 -2.35 -8.11
C ALA A 176 -22.63 -3.09 -9.47
N LEU A 177 -21.56 -3.82 -9.76
CA LEU A 177 -21.41 -4.54 -11.02
C LEU A 177 -22.18 -5.86 -11.05
N GLY A 178 -22.53 -6.44 -9.89
CA GLY A 178 -23.24 -7.70 -9.78
C GLY A 178 -22.55 -8.83 -10.54
N TYR A 179 -23.27 -9.48 -11.45
CA TYR A 179 -22.73 -10.60 -12.26
C TYR A 179 -21.56 -10.17 -13.17
N TYR A 180 -21.48 -8.91 -13.56
CA TYR A 180 -20.40 -8.39 -14.40
C TYR A 180 -19.07 -8.24 -13.67
N ALA A 181 -19.04 -8.36 -12.34
CA ALA A 181 -17.82 -8.38 -11.55
C ALA A 181 -17.10 -9.74 -11.58
N HIS A 182 -17.73 -10.83 -12.03
CA HIS A 182 -17.16 -12.17 -11.97
C HIS A 182 -16.19 -12.54 -13.09
N PRO A 183 -16.36 -12.10 -14.37
CA PRO A 183 -15.41 -12.44 -15.40
C PRO A 183 -14.05 -11.81 -15.15
N PHE A 184 -12.99 -12.63 -15.23
CA PHE A 184 -11.64 -12.10 -15.35
C PHE A 184 -11.43 -11.64 -16.80
N MET A 185 -11.23 -10.36 -16.98
CA MET A 185 -11.02 -9.77 -18.31
C MET A 185 -9.56 -9.38 -18.47
N SER A 186 -8.92 -9.83 -19.55
CA SER A 186 -7.59 -9.38 -19.90
C SER A 186 -7.61 -7.91 -20.39
N GLU A 187 -6.46 -7.24 -20.38
CA GLU A 187 -6.38 -5.87 -20.91
C GLU A 187 -6.82 -5.77 -22.37
N ASP A 188 -6.63 -6.85 -23.14
CA ASP A 188 -7.06 -6.94 -24.54
C ASP A 188 -8.59 -7.05 -24.68
N ASP A 189 -9.27 -7.61 -23.66
CA ASP A 189 -10.73 -7.76 -23.65
C ASP A 189 -11.44 -6.47 -23.24
N LEU A 190 -10.77 -5.57 -22.53
CA LEU A 190 -11.32 -4.29 -22.08
C LEU A 190 -11.66 -3.34 -23.25
N SER A 191 -11.14 -3.59 -24.45
CA SER A 191 -11.51 -2.86 -25.66
C SER A 191 -12.98 -2.98 -26.05
N LEU A 192 -13.70 -3.98 -25.52
CA LEU A 192 -15.12 -4.24 -25.80
C LEU A 192 -16.06 -3.66 -24.74
N ILE A 193 -15.55 -3.10 -23.65
CA ILE A 193 -16.34 -2.50 -22.56
C ILE A 193 -16.14 -0.98 -22.52
N HIS A 194 -16.24 -0.33 -23.66
CA HIS A 194 -16.53 1.08 -23.71
C HIS A 194 -18.08 1.24 -23.75
N ILE A 195 -18.69 1.00 -22.62
CA ILE A 195 -20.05 1.45 -22.35
C ILE A 195 -19.95 2.53 -21.29
#